data_a90edf1442e8cb7f7dc2c943f1f90699
#
_entry.id   a90edf1442e8cb7f7dc2c943f1f90699
#
_cell.length_a   1.000
_cell.length_b   1.000
_cell.length_c   1.000
_cell.angle_alpha   90.00
_cell.angle_beta   90.00
_cell.angle_gamma   90.00
#
_symmetry.space_group_name_H-M   'P 1'
#
loop_
_entity.id
_entity.type
_entity.pdbx_description
1 polymer ?
#
loop_
_entity_poly.entity_id
_entity_poly.type
_entity_poly.pdbx_seq_one_letter_code
_entity_poly.pdbx_strand_id
1 'polypeptide(L)'
;MAILLATPLSAVADTGSVLIVDLDWNNGLLTYQDRIIKCGHSPDYVLAPDSGYVAELQTIDGDVLTTFTFEIPDKEYREISDPAFKTISGGRVILNETQFALVFPYYDEATHVVIYNPRKFKILEIPLVEERFAENRMSWWWLLLLAAIAGFTYYRYKKKRKDALTKTF
;
A
#
# COMPACT_ATOMS: atom_id res chain seq x y z
N MET A 1 -44.15 -12.05 -1.27
CA MET A 1 -42.70 -12.29 -1.11
C MET A 1 -41.98 -11.46 -2.17
N ALA A 2 -41.46 -10.27 -1.79
CA ALA A 2 -40.84 -9.34 -2.71
C ALA A 2 -39.33 -9.67 -2.74
N ILE A 3 -38.82 -10.09 -3.88
CA ILE A 3 -37.39 -10.32 -4.11
C ILE A 3 -36.79 -8.93 -4.44
N LEU A 4 -36.03 -8.34 -3.49
CA LEU A 4 -35.22 -7.18 -3.71
C LEU A 4 -34.00 -7.65 -4.55
N LEU A 5 -34.01 -7.32 -5.84
CA LEU A 5 -32.83 -7.42 -6.69
C LEU A 5 -31.87 -6.29 -6.31
N ALA A 6 -30.85 -6.61 -5.54
CA ALA A 6 -29.73 -5.71 -5.34
C ALA A 6 -28.96 -5.59 -6.66
N THR A 7 -29.08 -4.46 -7.32
CA THR A 7 -28.20 -4.13 -8.46
C THR A 7 -26.80 -3.87 -7.91
N PRO A 8 -25.74 -4.50 -8.46
CA PRO A 8 -24.38 -4.17 -8.07
C PRO A 8 -24.12 -2.70 -8.40
N LEU A 9 -23.67 -1.95 -7.41
CA LEU A 9 -23.20 -0.58 -7.61
C LEU A 9 -21.90 -0.69 -8.40
N SER A 10 -21.96 -0.38 -9.69
CA SER A 10 -20.75 -0.35 -10.52
C SER A 10 -19.90 0.81 -10.08
N ALA A 11 -18.71 0.53 -9.55
CA ALA A 11 -17.70 1.54 -9.27
C ALA A 11 -17.35 2.30 -10.57
N VAL A 12 -17.37 3.62 -10.50
CA VAL A 12 -16.99 4.49 -11.62
C VAL A 12 -15.55 4.91 -11.41
N ALA A 13 -14.66 4.51 -12.34
CA ALA A 13 -13.28 5.00 -12.33
C ALA A 13 -13.28 6.52 -12.55
N ASP A 14 -12.52 7.25 -11.75
CA ASP A 14 -12.16 8.62 -12.08
C ASP A 14 -11.27 8.61 -13.33
N THR A 15 -11.84 8.98 -14.48
CA THR A 15 -11.17 8.93 -15.79
C THR A 15 -10.00 9.90 -15.90
N GLY A 16 -9.77 10.74 -14.90
CA GLY A 16 -8.71 11.75 -14.87
C GLY A 16 -7.51 11.40 -13.99
N SER A 17 -7.54 10.30 -13.26
CA SER A 17 -6.48 9.91 -12.32
C SER A 17 -6.06 8.46 -12.46
N VAL A 18 -4.78 8.20 -12.20
CA VAL A 18 -4.18 6.86 -12.19
C VAL A 18 -3.41 6.62 -10.90
N LEU A 19 -3.47 5.39 -10.42
CA LEU A 19 -2.64 4.88 -9.35
C LEU A 19 -1.44 4.16 -9.97
N ILE A 20 -0.24 4.62 -9.66
CA ILE A 20 1.03 4.00 -10.07
C ILE A 20 1.61 3.31 -8.83
N VAL A 21 1.94 2.04 -8.97
CA VAL A 21 2.52 1.22 -7.91
C VAL A 21 3.89 0.75 -8.37
N ASP A 22 4.93 1.21 -7.68
CA ASP A 22 6.33 0.86 -7.98
C ASP A 22 6.71 -0.44 -7.26
N LEU A 23 7.25 -1.37 -8.02
CA LEU A 23 7.61 -2.71 -7.60
C LEU A 23 9.06 -3.01 -7.91
N ASP A 24 9.68 -3.80 -7.05
CA ASP A 24 11.01 -4.35 -7.25
C ASP A 24 10.93 -5.87 -7.32
N TRP A 25 11.55 -6.43 -8.35
CA TRP A 25 11.70 -7.87 -8.54
C TRP A 25 13.15 -8.26 -8.31
N ASN A 26 13.39 -9.13 -7.34
CA ASN A 26 14.72 -9.61 -7.03
C ASN A 26 14.71 -11.12 -6.79
N ASN A 27 15.35 -11.87 -7.69
CA ASN A 27 15.54 -13.33 -7.60
C ASN A 27 14.28 -14.13 -7.25
N GLY A 28 13.14 -13.75 -7.83
CA GLY A 28 11.88 -14.46 -7.60
C GLY A 28 11.01 -13.84 -6.49
N LEU A 29 11.49 -12.82 -5.81
CA LEU A 29 10.75 -12.08 -4.79
C LEU A 29 10.26 -10.75 -5.35
N LEU A 30 8.96 -10.51 -5.26
CA LEU A 30 8.33 -9.25 -5.61
C LEU A 30 8.11 -8.43 -4.33
N THR A 31 8.59 -7.19 -4.31
CA THR A 31 8.45 -6.27 -3.18
C THR A 31 7.84 -4.94 -3.62
N TYR A 32 7.04 -4.37 -2.75
CA TYR A 32 6.48 -3.04 -2.91
C TYR A 32 7.51 -1.98 -2.54
N GLN A 33 7.63 -0.92 -3.34
CA GLN A 33 8.54 0.21 -3.10
C GLN A 33 7.77 1.48 -2.76
N ASP A 34 6.91 1.93 -3.68
CA ASP A 34 6.19 3.20 -3.51
C ASP A 34 4.89 3.21 -4.32
N ARG A 35 4.04 4.20 -4.07
CA ARG A 35 2.85 4.47 -4.85
C ARG A 35 2.64 5.95 -5.05
N ILE A 36 2.10 6.31 -6.21
CA ILE A 36 1.82 7.69 -6.56
C ILE A 36 0.46 7.76 -7.26
N ILE A 37 -0.34 8.76 -6.90
CA ILE A 37 -1.57 9.09 -7.64
C ILE A 37 -1.26 10.31 -8.51
N LYS A 38 -1.52 10.20 -9.80
CA LYS A 38 -1.28 11.27 -10.78
C LYS A 38 -2.48 11.45 -11.70
N CYS A 39 -2.64 12.67 -12.21
CA CYS A 39 -3.54 12.89 -13.35
C CYS A 39 -3.00 12.14 -14.57
N GLY A 40 -3.86 11.38 -15.25
CA GLY A 40 -3.49 10.59 -16.40
C GLY A 40 -4.59 9.61 -16.80
N HIS A 41 -4.32 8.87 -17.87
CA HIS A 41 -5.21 7.81 -18.33
C HIS A 41 -4.60 6.45 -18.01
N SER A 42 -5.42 5.53 -17.53
CA SER A 42 -5.01 4.13 -17.35
C SER A 42 -4.67 3.52 -18.70
N PRO A 43 -3.60 2.71 -18.78
CA PRO A 43 -3.30 1.95 -19.98
C PRO A 43 -4.48 1.05 -20.37
N ASP A 44 -4.63 0.84 -21.69
CA ASP A 44 -5.53 -0.17 -22.21
C ASP A 44 -4.82 -1.54 -22.16
N TYR A 45 -5.29 -2.42 -21.29
CA TYR A 45 -4.71 -3.76 -21.10
C TYR A 45 -5.23 -4.81 -22.11
N VAL A 46 -5.83 -4.40 -23.21
CA VAL A 46 -6.31 -5.31 -24.27
C VAL A 46 -5.19 -6.22 -24.79
N LEU A 47 -3.95 -5.77 -24.75
CA LEU A 47 -2.76 -6.54 -25.14
C LEU A 47 -2.06 -7.23 -23.96
N ALA A 48 -2.74 -7.39 -22.84
CA ALA A 48 -2.19 -8.13 -21.70
C ALA A 48 -1.91 -9.60 -22.10
N PRO A 49 -0.83 -10.20 -21.57
CA PRO A 49 -0.51 -11.59 -21.87
C PRO A 49 -1.61 -12.53 -21.38
N ASP A 50 -1.87 -13.60 -22.14
CA ASP A 50 -2.87 -14.62 -21.75
C ASP A 50 -2.48 -15.39 -20.49
N SER A 51 -1.19 -15.38 -20.14
CA SER A 51 -0.64 -16.02 -18.95
C SER A 51 0.42 -15.13 -18.32
N GLY A 52 0.48 -15.09 -16.99
CA GLY A 52 1.43 -14.25 -16.26
C GLY A 52 1.01 -14.07 -14.81
N TYR A 53 1.53 -13.03 -14.23
CA TYR A 53 1.09 -12.55 -12.93
C TYR A 53 -0.23 -11.80 -13.09
N VAL A 54 -1.10 -11.88 -12.09
CA VAL A 54 -2.38 -11.17 -12.08
C VAL A 54 -2.33 -10.10 -11.00
N ALA A 55 -2.67 -8.88 -11.36
CA ALA A 55 -2.84 -7.78 -10.44
C ALA A 55 -4.32 -7.43 -10.32
N GLU A 56 -4.80 -7.32 -9.10
CA GLU A 56 -6.18 -6.94 -8.76
C GLU A 56 -6.17 -5.72 -7.86
N LEU A 57 -7.06 -4.79 -8.17
CA LEU A 57 -7.38 -3.66 -7.31
C LEU A 57 -8.69 -3.98 -6.58
N GLN A 58 -8.67 -3.96 -5.25
CA GLN A 58 -9.78 -4.43 -4.43
C GLN A 58 -10.27 -3.37 -3.44
N THR A 59 -11.55 -3.46 -3.07
CA THR A 59 -12.16 -2.72 -1.96
C THR A 59 -11.84 -3.38 -0.62
N ILE A 60 -12.26 -2.74 0.49
CA ILE A 60 -12.12 -3.29 1.85
C ILE A 60 -12.92 -4.59 2.04
N ASP A 61 -14.02 -4.74 1.32
CA ASP A 61 -14.87 -5.93 1.37
C ASP A 61 -14.35 -7.08 0.49
N GLY A 62 -13.27 -6.83 -0.27
CA GLY A 62 -12.65 -7.80 -1.17
C GLY A 62 -13.25 -7.84 -2.57
N ASP A 63 -14.12 -6.89 -2.90
CA ASP A 63 -14.68 -6.77 -4.25
C ASP A 63 -13.59 -6.29 -5.22
N VAL A 64 -13.49 -6.95 -6.38
CA VAL A 64 -12.49 -6.62 -7.40
C VAL A 64 -13.00 -5.48 -8.27
N LEU A 65 -12.31 -4.34 -8.25
CA LEU A 65 -12.60 -3.16 -9.06
C LEU A 65 -12.02 -3.26 -10.47
N THR A 66 -10.79 -3.75 -10.57
CA THR A 66 -10.12 -4.01 -11.84
C THR A 66 -9.10 -5.13 -11.70
N THR A 67 -8.86 -5.83 -12.79
CA THR A 67 -7.88 -6.92 -12.88
C THR A 67 -7.18 -6.88 -14.23
N PHE A 68 -5.89 -7.18 -14.25
CA PHE A 68 -5.14 -7.40 -15.49
C PHE A 68 -3.97 -8.36 -15.28
N THR A 69 -3.52 -8.94 -16.38
CA THR A 69 -2.37 -9.84 -16.39
C THR A 69 -1.13 -9.09 -16.85
N PHE A 70 0.03 -9.39 -16.27
CA PHE A 70 1.32 -8.79 -16.64
C PHE A 70 2.45 -9.81 -16.55
N GLU A 71 3.52 -9.55 -17.31
CA GLU A 71 4.79 -10.26 -17.16
C GLU A 71 5.80 -9.36 -16.45
N ILE A 72 6.66 -9.96 -15.64
CA ILE A 72 7.78 -9.24 -15.03
C ILE A 72 8.78 -8.91 -16.13
N PRO A 73 9.26 -7.65 -16.25
CA PRO A 73 10.21 -7.26 -17.29
C PRO A 73 11.64 -7.70 -16.95
N ASP A 74 11.82 -9.03 -16.80
CA ASP A 74 13.09 -9.67 -16.48
C ASP A 74 13.96 -9.96 -17.71
N LYS A 75 13.52 -9.54 -18.91
CA LYS A 75 14.16 -9.85 -20.17
C LYS A 75 14.69 -8.56 -20.83
N GLU A 76 15.99 -8.50 -20.99
CA GLU A 76 16.65 -7.44 -21.73
C GLU A 76 17.20 -7.99 -23.07
N TYR A 77 16.91 -7.30 -24.17
CA TYR A 77 17.49 -7.64 -25.47
C TYR A 77 18.69 -6.71 -25.73
N ARG A 78 19.87 -7.30 -25.84
CA ARG A 78 21.11 -6.57 -26.13
C ARG A 78 21.57 -6.86 -27.55
N GLU A 79 21.80 -5.81 -28.30
CA GLU A 79 22.47 -5.88 -29.61
C GLU A 79 23.98 -5.76 -29.39
N ILE A 80 24.72 -6.74 -29.87
CA ILE A 80 26.19 -6.73 -29.81
C ILE A 80 26.69 -6.54 -31.26
N SER A 81 27.33 -5.42 -31.48
CA SER A 81 28.00 -5.15 -32.74
C SER A 81 29.41 -5.76 -32.69
N ASP A 82 29.68 -6.68 -33.60
CA ASP A 82 31.05 -7.17 -33.78
C ASP A 82 31.76 -6.30 -34.85
N PRO A 83 32.71 -5.42 -34.46
CA PRO A 83 33.36 -4.54 -35.37
C PRO A 83 34.26 -5.29 -36.38
N ALA A 84 34.71 -6.50 -36.08
CA ALA A 84 35.56 -7.30 -36.95
C ALA A 84 34.78 -7.91 -38.14
N PHE A 85 33.55 -8.33 -37.88
CA PHE A 85 32.72 -9.03 -38.86
C PHE A 85 31.61 -8.12 -39.46
N LYS A 86 31.46 -6.89 -38.97
CA LYS A 86 30.36 -5.95 -39.33
C LYS A 86 28.96 -6.61 -39.21
N THR A 87 28.83 -7.54 -38.33
CA THR A 87 27.59 -8.24 -38.05
C THR A 87 27.00 -7.73 -36.73
N ILE A 88 25.68 -7.64 -36.69
CA ILE A 88 24.96 -7.37 -35.47
C ILE A 88 24.42 -8.69 -35.01
N SER A 89 24.81 -9.13 -33.81
CA SER A 89 24.22 -10.27 -33.14
C SER A 89 23.39 -9.79 -31.95
N GLY A 90 22.21 -10.35 -31.77
CA GLY A 90 21.35 -10.04 -30.63
C GLY A 90 21.30 -11.18 -29.66
N GLY A 91 21.26 -10.88 -28.38
CA GLY A 91 21.10 -11.86 -27.31
C GLY A 91 20.05 -11.42 -26.27
N ARG A 92 19.31 -12.38 -25.74
CA ARG A 92 18.40 -12.16 -24.62
C ARG A 92 19.18 -12.41 -23.32
N VAL A 93 19.17 -11.43 -22.43
CA VAL A 93 19.72 -11.54 -21.08
C VAL A 93 18.54 -11.58 -20.11
N ILE A 94 18.57 -12.53 -19.17
CA ILE A 94 17.60 -12.60 -18.08
C ILE A 94 18.17 -11.81 -16.92
N LEU A 95 17.40 -10.84 -16.43
CA LEU A 95 17.76 -10.02 -15.28
C LEU A 95 17.33 -10.72 -14.00
N ASN A 96 18.20 -10.77 -13.02
CA ASN A 96 17.89 -11.29 -11.70
C ASN A 96 17.14 -10.25 -10.84
N GLU A 97 17.28 -8.97 -11.18
CA GLU A 97 16.59 -7.86 -10.51
C GLU A 97 16.11 -6.84 -11.55
N THR A 98 14.94 -6.28 -11.31
CA THR A 98 14.38 -5.22 -12.14
C THR A 98 13.33 -4.44 -11.35
N GLN A 99 13.26 -3.13 -11.60
CA GLN A 99 12.22 -2.25 -11.07
C GLN A 99 11.23 -1.92 -12.16
N PHE A 100 9.96 -1.92 -11.83
CA PHE A 100 8.89 -1.59 -12.77
C PHE A 100 7.67 -1.05 -12.03
N ALA A 101 6.79 -0.40 -12.78
CA ALA A 101 5.56 0.15 -12.24
C ALA A 101 4.33 -0.50 -12.87
N LEU A 102 3.31 -0.74 -12.05
CA LEU A 102 1.97 -1.08 -12.52
C LEU A 102 1.10 0.17 -12.45
N VAL A 103 0.28 0.38 -13.48
CA VAL A 103 -0.59 1.56 -13.57
C VAL A 103 -2.04 1.09 -13.53
N PHE A 104 -2.78 1.50 -12.54
CA PHE A 104 -4.20 1.19 -12.36
C PHE A 104 -5.07 2.42 -12.61
N PRO A 105 -6.31 2.27 -13.09
CA PRO A 105 -7.28 3.33 -12.96
C PRO A 105 -7.49 3.63 -11.47
N TYR A 106 -7.62 4.90 -11.14
CA TYR A 106 -7.86 5.30 -9.76
C TYR A 106 -9.34 5.15 -9.40
N TYR A 107 -9.60 4.57 -8.22
CA TYR A 107 -10.92 4.46 -7.61
C TYR A 107 -10.83 4.89 -6.15
N ASP A 108 -11.75 5.75 -5.71
CA ASP A 108 -11.76 6.24 -4.33
C ASP A 108 -12.00 5.14 -3.29
N GLU A 109 -12.75 4.10 -3.67
CA GLU A 109 -13.05 2.94 -2.83
C GLU A 109 -11.95 1.87 -2.82
N ALA A 110 -10.91 2.02 -3.64
CA ALA A 110 -9.79 1.08 -3.67
C ALA A 110 -8.98 1.11 -2.37
N THR A 111 -8.81 -0.04 -1.75
CA THR A 111 -8.11 -0.17 -0.47
C THR A 111 -6.88 -1.05 -0.54
N HIS A 112 -6.82 -1.99 -1.48
CA HIS A 112 -5.72 -2.93 -1.61
C HIS A 112 -5.37 -3.19 -3.07
N VAL A 113 -4.08 -3.40 -3.34
CA VAL A 113 -3.60 -4.06 -4.57
C VAL A 113 -3.12 -5.45 -4.17
N VAL A 114 -3.65 -6.47 -4.83
CA VAL A 114 -3.27 -7.87 -4.60
C VAL A 114 -2.64 -8.44 -5.86
N ILE A 115 -1.48 -9.07 -5.70
CA ILE A 115 -0.75 -9.67 -6.82
C ILE A 115 -0.68 -11.19 -6.62
N TYR A 116 -1.05 -11.91 -7.69
CA TYR A 116 -1.00 -13.35 -7.75
C TYR A 116 0.06 -13.81 -8.76
N ASN A 117 0.70 -14.92 -8.46
CA ASN A 117 1.60 -15.57 -9.41
C ASN A 117 0.81 -16.32 -10.51
N PRO A 118 1.48 -16.83 -11.56
CA PRO A 118 0.82 -17.58 -12.63
C PRO A 118 0.08 -18.84 -12.15
N ARG A 119 0.38 -19.32 -10.94
CA ARG A 119 -0.33 -20.45 -10.31
C ARG A 119 -1.50 -20.02 -9.43
N LYS A 120 -1.88 -18.74 -9.49
CA LYS A 120 -2.96 -18.11 -8.70
C LYS A 120 -2.75 -18.12 -7.19
N PHE A 121 -1.50 -18.20 -6.71
CA PHE A 121 -1.19 -17.96 -5.30
C PHE A 121 -0.93 -16.47 -5.07
N LYS A 122 -1.54 -15.90 -4.05
CA LYS A 122 -1.27 -14.53 -3.62
C LYS A 122 0.18 -14.43 -3.14
N ILE A 123 0.94 -13.52 -3.74
CA ILE A 123 2.35 -13.30 -3.43
C ILE A 123 2.63 -11.94 -2.82
N LEU A 124 1.77 -10.95 -3.06
CA LEU A 124 1.92 -9.61 -2.51
C LEU A 124 0.55 -8.98 -2.29
N GLU A 125 0.42 -8.27 -1.18
CA GLU A 125 -0.74 -7.45 -0.85
C GLU A 125 -0.25 -6.09 -0.38
N ILE A 126 -0.74 -5.02 -1.01
CA ILE A 126 -0.30 -3.65 -0.78
C ILE A 126 -1.50 -2.86 -0.29
N PRO A 127 -1.52 -2.41 0.96
CA PRO A 127 -2.58 -1.54 1.45
C PRO A 127 -2.46 -0.16 0.81
N LEU A 128 -3.53 0.34 0.23
CA LEU A 128 -3.61 1.67 -0.37
C LEU A 128 -4.11 2.73 0.62
N VAL A 129 -4.87 2.32 1.60
CA VAL A 129 -5.19 3.19 2.72
C VAL A 129 -3.94 3.20 3.59
N GLU A 130 -3.31 4.36 3.72
CA GLU A 130 -2.38 4.52 4.83
C GLU A 130 -3.20 4.15 6.07
N GLU A 131 -2.83 3.06 6.75
CA GLU A 131 -3.06 3.04 8.17
C GLU A 131 -2.39 4.33 8.65
N ARG A 132 -3.20 5.39 8.79
CA ARG A 132 -2.81 6.45 9.70
C ARG A 132 -2.59 5.67 10.96
N PHE A 133 -1.32 5.35 11.20
CA PHE A 133 -0.86 4.86 12.49
C PHE A 133 -1.60 5.78 13.44
N ALA A 134 -2.57 5.21 14.16
CA ALA A 134 -3.35 5.98 15.09
C ALA A 134 -2.26 6.64 15.89
N GLU A 135 -1.96 7.87 15.48
CA GLU A 135 -0.86 8.70 15.97
C GLU A 135 -1.09 8.58 17.44
N ASN A 136 -0.20 7.83 18.09
CA ASN A 136 -0.40 7.34 19.43
C ASN A 136 -0.67 8.61 20.20
N ARG A 137 -1.94 8.98 20.19
CA ARG A 137 -2.49 10.15 20.84
C ARG A 137 -2.21 9.82 22.26
N MET A 138 -0.93 10.10 22.63
CA MET A 138 -0.40 9.91 23.97
C MET A 138 -1.47 10.57 24.85
N SER A 139 -2.34 9.67 25.31
CA SER A 139 -3.67 10.00 25.77
C SER A 139 -3.47 11.07 26.82
N TRP A 140 -3.88 12.28 26.56
CA TRP A 140 -3.77 13.43 27.48
C TRP A 140 -4.28 13.07 28.87
N TRP A 141 -5.02 11.98 28.97
CA TRP A 141 -5.44 11.36 30.22
C TRP A 141 -4.28 11.01 31.15
N TRP A 142 -3.11 10.60 30.60
CA TRP A 142 -1.91 10.35 31.43
C TRP A 142 -1.40 11.62 32.08
N LEU A 143 -1.43 12.77 31.37
CA LEU A 143 -1.05 14.06 31.92
C LEU A 143 -2.03 14.52 32.98
N LEU A 144 -3.34 14.31 32.79
CA LEU A 144 -4.36 14.59 33.79
C LEU A 144 -4.19 13.70 35.03
N LEU A 145 -3.85 12.43 34.85
CA LEU A 145 -3.62 11.48 35.94
C LEU A 145 -2.38 11.88 36.76
N LEU A 146 -1.29 12.28 36.10
CA LEU A 146 -0.09 12.80 36.75
C LEU A 146 -0.37 14.12 37.51
N ALA A 147 -1.15 15.03 36.91
CA ALA A 147 -1.56 16.26 37.56
C ALA A 147 -2.43 16.01 38.80
N ALA A 148 -3.36 15.02 38.73
CA ALA A 148 -4.18 14.64 39.88
C ALA A 148 -3.35 14.02 41.02
N ILE A 149 -2.37 13.17 40.71
CA ILE A 149 -1.45 12.58 41.71
C ILE A 149 -0.60 13.67 42.35
N ALA A 150 -0.03 14.58 41.55
CA ALA A 150 0.77 15.71 42.07
C ALA A 150 -0.06 16.64 42.97
N GLY A 151 -1.32 16.93 42.56
CA GLY A 151 -2.23 17.75 43.35
C GLY A 151 -2.61 17.08 44.69
N PHE A 152 -2.87 15.75 44.66
CA PHE A 152 -3.22 14.98 45.84
C PHE A 152 -2.02 14.91 46.85
N THR A 153 -0.81 14.68 46.37
CA THR A 153 0.39 14.63 47.20
C THR A 153 0.70 16.00 47.83
N TYR A 154 0.54 17.08 47.04
CA TYR A 154 0.68 18.45 47.55
C TYR A 154 -0.36 18.79 48.61
N TYR A 155 -1.63 18.39 48.38
CA TYR A 155 -2.70 18.59 49.35
C TYR A 155 -2.42 17.87 50.68
N ARG A 156 -1.99 16.62 50.63
CA ARG A 156 -1.60 15.85 51.82
C ARG A 156 -0.43 16.44 52.56
N TYR A 157 0.58 16.93 51.84
CA TYR A 157 1.74 17.61 52.44
C TYR A 157 1.31 18.88 53.17
N LYS A 158 0.48 19.70 52.56
CA LYS A 158 -0.05 20.95 53.15
C LYS A 158 -0.90 20.69 54.41
N LYS A 159 -1.70 19.66 54.39
CA LYS A 159 -2.52 19.25 55.55
C LYS A 159 -1.67 18.78 56.73
N LYS A 160 -0.66 17.94 56.52
CA LYS A 160 0.26 17.51 57.56
C LYS A 160 1.01 18.69 58.20
N ARG A 161 1.36 19.71 57.45
CA ARG A 161 2.06 20.91 57.93
C ARG A 161 1.16 21.77 58.85
N LYS A 162 -0.14 21.86 58.56
CA LYS A 162 -1.12 22.55 59.40
C LYS A 162 -1.35 21.82 60.70
N ASP A 163 -1.49 20.47 60.65
CA ASP A 163 -1.71 19.67 61.86
C ASP A 163 -0.47 19.66 62.79
N ALA A 164 0.74 19.83 62.28
CA ALA A 164 1.95 19.94 63.06
C ALA A 164 2.05 21.29 63.79
N LEU A 165 1.54 22.37 63.20
CA LEU A 165 1.55 23.72 63.81
C LEU A 165 0.48 23.88 64.91
N THR A 166 -0.63 23.09 64.87
CA THR A 166 -1.70 23.17 65.87
C THR A 166 -1.40 22.35 67.13
N LYS A 167 -0.37 21.48 67.12
CA LYS A 167 0.04 20.67 68.30
C LYS A 167 1.11 21.31 69.17
N THR A 168 1.54 22.53 68.84
CA THR A 168 2.63 23.21 69.56
C THR A 168 2.14 24.40 70.42
N PHE A 169 0.81 24.47 70.65
CA PHE A 169 0.20 25.37 71.67
C PHE A 169 -0.57 24.63 72.69
#